data_56efca88907f62c21f44fbafea24dae5
#
_entry.id   56efca88907f62c21f44fbafea24dae5
#
_cell.length_a   1.000
_cell.length_b   1.000
_cell.length_c   1.000
_cell.angle_alpha   90.00
_cell.angle_beta   90.00
_cell.angle_gamma   90.00
#
_symmetry.space_group_name_H-M   'P 1'
#
loop_
_entity.id
_entity.type
_entity.pdbx_description
1 polymer ?
#
loop_
_entity_poly.entity_id
_entity_poly.type
_entity_poly.pdbx_seq_one_letter_code
_entity_poly.pdbx_strand_id
1 'polypeptide(L)'
;KSLPMPLPTLSPDHISHMANEVELRFVRMVPRLYVPLDQPVSISMVLKNTPSVLVRGFEIDTLNYFTQHQNKDGFDATIRLDGLLPQFEFEHRFDRVDPVRRVRHTFEFPQLDRRGIYVLDFISNGKNSRVVVHKGHLSVSTRDTHAGVQVLTFDETGAIMPNVSVRFGGRHFRSDSQGIVMVPFSVATNTTLTAKHHQLVVSLEDGFSSRVPFRRSIEQYQLTAAILLDPQSISPLKRAPVLVHPRLTLNGLPAPISLLSNLRLSASLTFMNGRTSVIELDPLDGSSSSSSSSTLNLTHTDPVFSFLVPKEPLTDINLQLKGSVELGSTGDVQHLSYSHPISLGTPDSNAIWVRLPTTGPLAMTVD
;
A
#
# COMPACT_ATOMS: atom_id res chain seq x y z
N LYS A 1 -15.71 65.53 -0.44
CA LYS A 1 -16.14 65.09 0.90
C LYS A 1 -17.40 64.26 0.71
N SER A 2 -17.25 62.95 0.63
CA SER A 2 -18.39 62.02 0.62
C SER A 2 -18.97 61.98 2.04
N LEU A 3 -20.26 62.28 2.15
CA LEU A 3 -21.02 62.10 3.37
C LEU A 3 -21.00 60.63 3.77
N PRO A 4 -20.79 60.28 5.06
CA PRO A 4 -20.86 58.90 5.50
C PRO A 4 -22.28 58.39 5.25
N MET A 5 -22.39 57.24 4.57
CA MET A 5 -23.68 56.56 4.39
C MET A 5 -24.31 56.31 5.77
N PRO A 6 -25.58 56.67 5.98
CA PRO A 6 -26.25 56.38 7.24
C PRO A 6 -26.25 54.88 7.47
N LEU A 7 -25.83 54.45 8.66
CA LEU A 7 -25.93 53.07 9.09
C LEU A 7 -27.38 52.61 9.01
N PRO A 8 -27.65 51.42 8.45
CA PRO A 8 -29.00 50.93 8.36
C PRO A 8 -29.61 50.83 9.80
N THR A 9 -30.69 51.55 10.05
CA THR A 9 -31.44 51.47 11.30
C THR A 9 -32.07 50.13 11.38
N LEU A 10 -31.52 49.27 12.26
CA LEU A 10 -32.13 47.96 12.58
C LEU A 10 -33.53 48.16 13.23
N SER A 11 -34.53 47.41 12.83
CA SER A 11 -35.82 47.45 13.49
C SER A 11 -35.69 47.00 14.94
N PRO A 12 -36.55 47.57 15.87
CA PRO A 12 -36.57 47.12 17.28
C PRO A 12 -36.74 45.62 17.47
N ASP A 13 -37.52 44.99 16.62
CA ASP A 13 -37.72 43.53 16.65
C ASP A 13 -36.46 42.77 16.28
N HIS A 14 -35.70 43.25 15.31
CA HIS A 14 -34.41 42.66 14.94
C HIS A 14 -33.37 42.79 16.04
N ILE A 15 -33.34 43.94 16.70
CA ILE A 15 -32.44 44.16 17.86
C ILE A 15 -32.82 43.24 19.02
N SER A 16 -34.13 43.09 19.29
CA SER A 16 -34.60 42.18 20.33
C SER A 16 -34.28 40.73 20.01
N HIS A 17 -34.48 40.31 18.75
CA HIS A 17 -34.11 38.96 18.30
C HIS A 17 -32.61 38.72 18.46
N MET A 18 -31.77 39.64 18.01
CA MET A 18 -30.32 39.55 18.18
C MET A 18 -29.91 39.52 19.65
N ALA A 19 -30.55 40.30 20.52
CA ALA A 19 -30.24 40.35 21.95
C ALA A 19 -30.53 39.01 22.63
N ASN A 20 -31.65 38.36 22.27
CA ASN A 20 -32.10 37.10 22.88
C ASN A 20 -31.55 35.83 22.22
N GLU A 21 -30.84 35.97 21.10
CA GLU A 21 -30.23 34.84 20.40
C GLU A 21 -29.25 34.08 21.28
N VAL A 22 -29.41 32.76 21.40
CA VAL A 22 -28.47 31.86 22.07
C VAL A 22 -27.46 31.35 21.03
N GLU A 23 -26.21 31.61 21.28
CA GLU A 23 -25.12 31.04 20.46
C GLU A 23 -24.30 30.04 21.28
N LEU A 24 -24.08 28.90 20.67
CA LEU A 24 -23.22 27.85 21.18
C LEU A 24 -22.52 27.25 19.94
N ARG A 25 -21.36 27.80 19.59
CA ARG A 25 -20.65 27.38 18.36
C ARG A 25 -19.15 27.30 18.53
N PHE A 26 -18.52 26.42 17.80
CA PHE A 26 -17.06 26.32 17.80
C PHE A 26 -16.43 27.53 17.10
N VAL A 27 -15.28 27.98 17.58
CA VAL A 27 -14.51 29.09 16.99
C VAL A 27 -14.05 28.73 15.59
N ARG A 28 -13.67 27.47 15.38
CA ARG A 28 -13.39 26.88 14.06
C ARG A 28 -14.45 25.84 13.77
N MET A 29 -15.15 25.99 12.66
CA MET A 29 -16.08 24.96 12.17
C MET A 29 -15.30 23.78 11.64
N VAL A 30 -14.86 22.90 12.53
CA VAL A 30 -14.21 21.65 12.17
C VAL A 30 -15.09 20.53 12.69
N PRO A 31 -15.77 19.77 11.83
CA PRO A 31 -16.63 18.66 12.27
C PRO A 31 -15.82 17.54 12.95
N ARG A 32 -14.51 17.51 12.71
CA ARG A 32 -13.57 16.54 13.29
C ARG A 32 -12.32 17.28 13.75
N LEU A 33 -11.91 17.02 14.98
CA LEU A 33 -10.68 17.56 15.56
C LEU A 33 -9.66 16.42 15.70
N TYR A 34 -8.53 16.54 15.02
CA TYR A 34 -7.41 15.59 15.18
C TYR A 34 -6.42 16.18 16.19
N VAL A 35 -6.13 15.44 17.24
CA VAL A 35 -5.22 15.84 18.30
C VAL A 35 -4.15 14.76 18.46
N PRO A 36 -2.86 15.09 18.34
CA PRO A 36 -1.76 14.16 18.63
C PRO A 36 -1.85 13.61 20.06
N LEU A 37 -1.27 12.44 20.31
CA LEU A 37 -1.37 11.79 21.61
C LEU A 37 -0.72 12.61 22.73
N ASP A 38 0.37 13.29 22.44
CA ASP A 38 1.17 14.12 23.34
C ASP A 38 0.55 15.50 23.66
N GLN A 39 -0.47 15.93 22.89
CA GLN A 39 -1.10 17.25 23.06
C GLN A 39 -2.40 17.15 23.85
N PRO A 40 -2.68 18.07 24.79
CA PRO A 40 -3.95 18.10 25.50
C PRO A 40 -5.11 18.46 24.54
N VAL A 41 -6.27 17.87 24.79
CA VAL A 41 -7.48 18.21 24.04
C VAL A 41 -8.06 19.51 24.59
N SER A 42 -8.17 20.52 23.73
CA SER A 42 -8.79 21.80 24.05
C SER A 42 -9.77 22.25 22.96
N ILE A 43 -10.93 22.74 23.35
CA ILE A 43 -11.98 23.18 22.44
C ILE A 43 -12.42 24.59 22.76
N SER A 44 -12.23 25.50 21.81
CA SER A 44 -12.65 26.90 21.95
C SER A 44 -14.03 27.10 21.32
N MET A 45 -14.92 27.69 22.08
CA MET A 45 -16.29 28.00 21.68
C MET A 45 -16.60 29.49 21.82
N VAL A 46 -17.55 29.95 21.01
CA VAL A 46 -18.19 31.26 21.14
C VAL A 46 -19.55 31.02 21.77
N LEU A 47 -19.78 31.67 22.89
CA LEU A 47 -20.95 31.55 23.73
C LEU A 47 -21.68 32.89 23.83
N LYS A 48 -23.00 32.90 23.75
CA LYS A 48 -23.84 34.06 23.95
C LYS A 48 -25.16 33.62 24.59
N ASN A 49 -25.61 34.29 25.64
CA ASN A 49 -26.79 33.97 26.42
C ASN A 49 -26.79 32.53 26.99
N THR A 50 -25.62 32.07 27.41
CA THR A 50 -25.39 30.72 27.94
C THR A 50 -24.87 30.82 29.38
N PRO A 51 -25.74 30.80 30.41
CA PRO A 51 -25.30 30.91 31.81
C PRO A 51 -24.57 29.66 32.28
N SER A 52 -24.87 28.52 31.72
CA SER A 52 -24.13 27.29 31.94
C SER A 52 -24.03 26.45 30.68
N VAL A 53 -22.99 25.64 30.58
CA VAL A 53 -22.80 24.67 29.51
C VAL A 53 -22.60 23.29 30.13
N LEU A 54 -23.52 22.38 29.84
CA LEU A 54 -23.38 20.96 30.16
C LEU A 54 -22.53 20.31 29.09
N VAL A 55 -21.45 19.65 29.48
CA VAL A 55 -20.53 18.94 28.58
C VAL A 55 -20.60 17.44 28.86
N ARG A 56 -20.88 16.66 27.84
CA ARG A 56 -20.89 15.19 27.87
C ARG A 56 -19.83 14.64 26.94
N GLY A 57 -19.02 13.74 27.45
CA GLY A 57 -18.00 13.04 26.66
C GLY A 57 -18.33 11.56 26.51
N PHE A 58 -18.32 11.06 25.28
CA PHE A 58 -18.56 9.67 24.93
C PHE A 58 -17.34 9.10 24.24
N GLU A 59 -16.86 7.96 24.70
CA GLU A 59 -15.85 7.18 23.99
C GLU A 59 -16.56 6.19 23.04
N ILE A 60 -16.10 6.13 21.80
CA ILE A 60 -16.65 5.25 20.78
C ILE A 60 -15.80 4.00 20.69
N ASP A 61 -16.42 2.83 20.81
CA ASP A 61 -15.79 1.57 20.45
C ASP A 61 -15.53 1.54 18.94
N THR A 62 -14.31 1.88 18.59
CA THR A 62 -13.90 2.05 17.20
C THR A 62 -13.92 0.75 16.43
N LEU A 63 -13.61 -0.38 17.07
CA LEU A 63 -13.60 -1.69 16.46
C LEU A 63 -15.00 -2.14 16.06
N ASN A 64 -15.96 -2.04 17.00
CA ASN A 64 -17.35 -2.38 16.74
C ASN A 64 -17.94 -1.44 15.68
N TYR A 65 -17.66 -0.15 15.77
CA TYR A 65 -18.13 0.81 14.78
C TYR A 65 -17.64 0.47 13.37
N PHE A 66 -16.35 0.24 13.17
CA PHE A 66 -15.80 -0.09 11.84
C PHE A 66 -16.27 -1.45 11.32
N THR A 67 -16.57 -2.39 12.21
CA THR A 67 -17.09 -3.70 11.82
C THR A 67 -18.53 -3.59 11.31
N GLN A 68 -19.35 -2.76 11.95
CA GLN A 68 -20.76 -2.56 11.57
C GLN A 68 -20.94 -1.62 10.37
N HIS A 69 -20.04 -0.63 10.21
CA HIS A 69 -20.16 0.43 9.20
C HIS A 69 -19.05 0.34 8.16
N GLN A 70 -18.95 -0.78 7.43
CA GLN A 70 -17.88 -1.03 6.46
C GLN A 70 -17.77 0.01 5.33
N ASN A 71 -18.88 0.68 4.97
CA ASN A 71 -18.97 1.59 3.82
C ASN A 71 -19.01 3.09 4.19
N LYS A 72 -18.93 3.46 5.49
CA LYS A 72 -18.95 4.87 5.88
C LYS A 72 -17.53 5.39 6.08
N ASP A 73 -17.20 6.47 5.41
CA ASP A 73 -15.91 7.16 5.55
C ASP A 73 -15.84 7.95 6.86
N GLY A 74 -15.51 7.23 7.93
CA GLY A 74 -15.15 7.83 9.21
C GLY A 74 -16.34 8.27 10.08
N PHE A 75 -16.00 8.86 11.21
CA PHE A 75 -16.94 9.38 12.20
C PHE A 75 -17.31 10.82 11.86
N ASP A 76 -18.57 11.18 11.94
CA ASP A 76 -19.06 12.54 11.83
C ASP A 76 -19.89 12.95 13.05
N ALA A 77 -20.20 14.22 13.15
CA ALA A 77 -21.01 14.75 14.27
C ALA A 77 -22.47 14.24 14.29
N THR A 78 -22.91 13.51 13.25
CA THR A 78 -24.25 12.96 13.15
C THR A 78 -24.39 11.57 13.77
N ILE A 79 -23.32 11.04 14.38
CA ILE A 79 -23.34 9.74 15.06
C ILE A 79 -24.44 9.72 16.13
N ARG A 80 -25.24 8.65 16.14
CA ARG A 80 -26.26 8.46 17.14
C ARG A 80 -25.63 8.05 18.45
N LEU A 81 -25.91 8.81 19.51
CA LEU A 81 -25.47 8.54 20.88
C LEU A 81 -26.55 7.87 21.73
N ASP A 82 -27.69 7.53 21.11
CA ASP A 82 -28.82 6.94 21.81
C ASP A 82 -28.43 5.60 22.45
N GLY A 83 -28.59 5.49 23.74
CA GLY A 83 -28.22 4.30 24.50
C GLY A 83 -26.75 4.22 24.93
N LEU A 84 -25.91 5.18 24.56
CA LEU A 84 -24.55 5.27 25.08
C LEU A 84 -24.53 6.03 26.41
N LEU A 85 -23.80 5.50 27.37
CA LEU A 85 -23.53 6.21 28.62
C LEU A 85 -22.32 7.14 28.43
N PRO A 86 -22.41 8.41 28.86
CA PRO A 86 -21.28 9.31 28.83
C PRO A 86 -20.16 8.79 29.76
N GLN A 87 -18.92 8.83 29.32
CA GLN A 87 -17.74 8.50 30.13
C GLN A 87 -17.53 9.55 31.22
N PHE A 88 -17.87 10.80 30.91
CA PHE A 88 -17.88 11.90 31.86
C PHE A 88 -18.94 12.92 31.49
N GLU A 89 -19.43 13.61 32.52
CA GLU A 89 -20.37 14.72 32.40
C GLU A 89 -20.02 15.77 33.43
N PHE A 90 -19.97 17.04 33.04
CA PHE A 90 -19.81 18.16 33.95
C PHE A 90 -20.53 19.40 33.43
N GLU A 91 -20.96 20.26 34.38
CA GLU A 91 -21.56 21.55 34.07
C GLU A 91 -20.56 22.68 34.38
N HIS A 92 -20.27 23.49 33.38
CA HIS A 92 -19.50 24.72 33.56
C HIS A 92 -20.45 25.89 33.65
N ARG A 93 -20.41 26.63 34.79
CA ARG A 93 -21.24 27.82 35.05
C ARG A 93 -20.40 29.08 34.90
N PHE A 94 -21.03 30.10 34.31
CA PHE A 94 -20.42 31.40 34.10
C PHE A 94 -21.01 32.40 35.11
N ASP A 95 -20.23 32.89 36.06
CA ASP A 95 -20.69 33.77 37.13
C ASP A 95 -21.15 35.15 36.64
N ARG A 96 -20.67 35.60 35.50
CA ARG A 96 -21.05 36.86 34.87
C ARG A 96 -21.14 36.66 33.35
N VAL A 97 -22.34 36.66 32.84
CA VAL A 97 -22.60 36.65 31.41
C VAL A 97 -23.44 37.89 31.09
N ASP A 98 -22.83 38.81 30.33
CA ASP A 98 -23.60 39.87 29.69
C ASP A 98 -24.51 39.24 28.65
N PRO A 99 -25.83 39.31 28.78
CA PRO A 99 -26.79 38.55 27.95
C PRO A 99 -26.69 38.87 26.47
N VAL A 100 -26.01 39.92 26.06
CA VAL A 100 -25.92 40.34 24.64
C VAL A 100 -24.53 40.13 24.07
N ARG A 101 -23.54 39.87 24.91
CA ARG A 101 -22.14 39.81 24.53
C ARG A 101 -21.71 38.38 24.17
N ARG A 102 -20.97 38.28 23.06
CA ARG A 102 -20.27 37.03 22.71
C ARG A 102 -19.01 36.88 23.55
N VAL A 103 -18.88 35.74 24.22
CA VAL A 103 -17.70 35.40 25.02
C VAL A 103 -17.03 34.19 24.38
N ARG A 104 -15.69 34.24 24.27
CA ARG A 104 -14.92 33.08 23.87
C ARG A 104 -14.46 32.33 25.12
N HIS A 105 -14.74 31.05 25.19
CA HIS A 105 -14.30 30.17 26.26
C HIS A 105 -13.60 28.94 25.67
N THR A 106 -12.55 28.47 26.36
CA THR A 106 -11.83 27.25 25.96
C THR A 106 -12.03 26.22 27.06
N PHE A 107 -12.57 25.08 26.66
CA PHE A 107 -12.72 23.91 27.51
C PHE A 107 -11.50 23.01 27.33
N GLU A 108 -10.92 22.55 28.42
CA GLU A 108 -9.80 21.62 28.45
C GLU A 108 -10.28 20.26 28.94
N PHE A 109 -9.77 19.19 28.31
CA PHE A 109 -10.16 17.81 28.57
C PHE A 109 -8.96 16.94 28.90
N PRO A 110 -8.35 17.11 30.12
CA PRO A 110 -7.19 16.32 30.53
C PRO A 110 -7.49 14.82 30.64
N GLN A 111 -8.77 14.43 30.83
CA GLN A 111 -9.21 13.06 30.91
C GLN A 111 -9.13 12.32 29.56
N LEU A 112 -8.98 13.04 28.44
CA LEU A 112 -8.79 12.45 27.11
C LEU A 112 -7.29 12.27 26.83
N ASP A 113 -6.65 11.39 27.57
CA ASP A 113 -5.21 11.13 27.53
C ASP A 113 -4.83 9.91 26.69
N ARG A 114 -5.82 9.07 26.32
CA ARG A 114 -5.61 7.83 25.56
C ARG A 114 -5.98 7.99 24.11
N ARG A 115 -5.43 7.09 23.27
CA ARG A 115 -5.89 6.96 21.89
C ARG A 115 -7.36 6.59 21.86
N GLY A 116 -8.15 7.29 21.06
CA GLY A 116 -9.58 7.03 20.98
C GLY A 116 -10.29 8.00 20.06
N ILE A 117 -11.55 7.69 19.82
CA ILE A 117 -12.49 8.59 19.15
C ILE A 117 -13.52 8.97 20.18
N TYR A 118 -13.57 10.26 20.48
CA TYR A 118 -14.45 10.82 21.48
C TYR A 118 -15.47 11.75 20.84
N VAL A 119 -16.71 11.66 21.28
CA VAL A 119 -17.75 12.59 20.89
C VAL A 119 -18.04 13.50 22.08
N LEU A 120 -17.83 14.80 21.90
CA LEU A 120 -18.13 15.80 22.91
C LEU A 120 -19.39 16.56 22.52
N ASP A 121 -20.38 16.53 23.40
CA ASP A 121 -21.68 17.17 23.24
C ASP A 121 -21.81 18.31 24.23
N PHE A 122 -21.97 19.53 23.72
CA PHE A 122 -22.11 20.75 24.49
C PHE A 122 -23.58 21.19 24.44
N ILE A 123 -24.21 21.34 25.59
CA ILE A 123 -25.64 21.63 25.69
C ILE A 123 -25.83 22.86 26.57
N SER A 124 -26.60 23.85 26.08
CA SER A 124 -26.99 25.03 26.83
C SER A 124 -28.26 25.63 26.24
N ASN A 125 -29.20 26.06 27.10
CA ASN A 125 -30.42 26.77 26.71
C ASN A 125 -31.13 26.19 25.49
N GLY A 126 -31.28 24.85 25.43
CA GLY A 126 -31.98 24.15 24.35
C GLY A 126 -31.18 24.09 23.04
N LYS A 127 -29.96 24.59 23.01
CA LYS A 127 -29.00 24.42 21.88
C LYS A 127 -27.99 23.33 22.22
N ASN A 128 -27.60 22.60 21.20
CA ASN A 128 -26.46 21.68 21.31
C ASN A 128 -25.46 21.91 20.20
N SER A 129 -24.20 21.65 20.50
CA SER A 129 -23.10 21.64 19.53
C SER A 129 -22.22 20.44 19.81
N ARG A 130 -21.88 19.71 18.77
CA ARG A 130 -21.16 18.46 18.87
C ARG A 130 -19.89 18.48 18.06
N VAL A 131 -18.82 17.91 18.59
CA VAL A 131 -17.54 17.71 17.89
C VAL A 131 -17.04 16.29 18.10
N VAL A 132 -16.43 15.72 17.06
CA VAL A 132 -15.73 14.43 17.15
C VAL A 132 -14.25 14.72 17.30
N VAL A 133 -13.64 14.19 18.35
CA VAL A 133 -12.21 14.30 18.64
C VAL A 133 -11.54 12.96 18.31
N HIS A 134 -10.60 12.98 17.40
CA HIS A 134 -9.70 11.88 17.11
C HIS A 134 -8.40 12.12 17.87
N LYS A 135 -8.21 11.38 18.95
CA LYS A 135 -7.00 11.43 19.76
C LYS A 135 -6.05 10.33 19.36
N GLY A 136 -4.86 10.71 18.93
CA GLY A 136 -3.89 9.78 18.39
C GLY A 136 -4.18 9.35 16.93
N HIS A 137 -3.21 8.71 16.32
CA HIS A 137 -3.26 8.28 14.92
C HIS A 137 -2.39 7.05 14.69
N LEU A 138 -2.86 6.14 13.83
CA LEU A 138 -2.05 5.04 13.33
C LEU A 138 -1.85 5.21 11.83
N SER A 139 -0.63 5.03 11.38
CA SER A 139 -0.29 4.98 9.97
C SER A 139 0.14 3.58 9.56
N VAL A 140 0.01 3.26 8.27
CA VAL A 140 0.34 1.95 7.73
C VAL A 140 1.22 2.11 6.51
N SER A 141 2.29 1.32 6.45
CA SER A 141 3.09 1.13 5.25
C SER A 141 2.90 -0.29 4.72
N THR A 142 2.83 -0.43 3.40
CA THR A 142 2.63 -1.73 2.74
C THR A 142 3.74 -2.00 1.74
N ARG A 143 4.18 -3.26 1.67
CA ARG A 143 5.19 -3.72 0.72
C ARG A 143 4.82 -5.11 0.20
N ASP A 144 4.92 -5.30 -1.11
CA ASP A 144 4.75 -6.61 -1.72
C ASP A 144 6.00 -7.47 -1.47
N THR A 145 5.76 -8.72 -1.04
CA THR A 145 6.79 -9.75 -0.84
C THR A 145 6.31 -11.05 -1.50
N HIS A 146 7.20 -12.02 -1.69
CA HIS A 146 6.81 -13.32 -2.27
C HIS A 146 5.78 -14.10 -1.40
N ALA A 147 5.69 -13.80 -0.11
CA ALA A 147 4.73 -14.46 0.81
C ALA A 147 3.38 -13.71 0.92
N GLY A 148 3.24 -12.55 0.28
CA GLY A 148 2.05 -11.71 0.35
C GLY A 148 2.37 -10.23 0.52
N VAL A 149 1.37 -9.44 0.84
CA VAL A 149 1.52 -8.02 1.14
C VAL A 149 1.87 -7.87 2.62
N GLN A 150 3.07 -7.39 2.87
CA GLN A 150 3.55 -7.04 4.20
C GLN A 150 2.91 -5.71 4.62
N VAL A 151 2.34 -5.68 5.81
CA VAL A 151 1.72 -4.50 6.42
C VAL A 151 2.45 -4.19 7.71
N LEU A 152 2.98 -2.98 7.82
CA LEU A 152 3.62 -2.44 9.01
C LEU A 152 2.77 -1.29 9.55
N THR A 153 2.51 -1.28 10.85
CA THR A 153 1.78 -0.21 11.53
C THR A 153 2.73 0.64 12.34
N PHE A 154 2.55 1.95 12.24
CA PHE A 154 3.34 2.95 12.96
C PHE A 154 2.44 3.81 13.82
N ASP A 155 2.96 4.27 14.92
CA ASP A 155 2.35 5.28 15.77
C ASP A 155 2.61 6.71 15.23
N GLU A 156 2.21 7.71 16.01
CA GLU A 156 2.36 9.13 15.71
C GLU A 156 3.83 9.58 15.62
N THR A 157 4.74 8.85 16.27
CA THR A 157 6.17 9.15 16.30
C THR A 157 6.93 8.46 15.15
N GLY A 158 6.26 7.58 14.41
CA GLY A 158 6.85 6.73 13.38
C GLY A 158 7.51 5.46 13.93
N ALA A 159 7.26 5.12 15.19
CA ALA A 159 7.72 3.86 15.76
C ALA A 159 6.81 2.70 15.33
N ILE A 160 7.42 1.54 15.05
CA ILE A 160 6.68 0.33 14.69
C ILE A 160 5.90 -0.17 15.91
N MET A 161 4.62 -0.45 15.71
CA MET A 161 3.73 -0.96 16.74
C MET A 161 3.72 -2.50 16.71
N PRO A 162 4.21 -3.18 17.75
CA PRO A 162 4.06 -4.64 17.91
C PRO A 162 2.62 -5.00 18.34
N ASN A 163 2.28 -6.28 18.29
CA ASN A 163 1.01 -6.82 18.77
C ASN A 163 -0.24 -6.18 18.14
N VAL A 164 -0.13 -5.82 16.87
CA VAL A 164 -1.21 -5.24 16.10
C VAL A 164 -2.07 -6.32 15.47
N SER A 165 -3.37 -6.13 15.48
CA SER A 165 -4.30 -6.97 14.75
C SER A 165 -4.88 -6.22 13.56
N VAL A 166 -4.91 -6.87 12.40
CA VAL A 166 -5.43 -6.33 11.16
C VAL A 166 -6.64 -7.15 10.71
N ARG A 167 -7.76 -6.49 10.46
CA ARG A 167 -8.96 -7.12 9.89
C ARG A 167 -9.14 -6.68 8.45
N PHE A 168 -9.32 -7.66 7.59
CA PHE A 168 -9.52 -7.44 6.17
C PHE A 168 -10.37 -8.55 5.54
N GLY A 169 -11.41 -8.18 4.79
CA GLY A 169 -12.26 -9.14 4.06
C GLY A 169 -12.85 -10.25 4.93
N GLY A 170 -13.25 -9.94 6.17
CA GLY A 170 -13.77 -10.90 7.13
C GLY A 170 -12.70 -11.79 7.79
N ARG A 171 -11.43 -11.65 7.43
CA ARG A 171 -10.31 -12.38 8.02
C ARG A 171 -9.58 -11.51 9.04
N HIS A 172 -8.94 -12.18 9.99
CA HIS A 172 -8.18 -11.57 11.06
C HIS A 172 -6.73 -12.04 11.01
N PHE A 173 -5.80 -11.07 10.98
CA PHE A 173 -4.37 -11.29 10.93
C PHE A 173 -3.73 -10.65 12.16
N ARG A 174 -2.71 -11.29 12.72
CA ARG A 174 -1.93 -10.73 13.83
C ARG A 174 -0.51 -10.45 13.37
N SER A 175 0.09 -9.41 13.91
CA SER A 175 1.49 -9.12 13.68
C SER A 175 2.39 -10.15 14.39
N ASP A 176 3.58 -10.33 13.84
CA ASP A 176 4.66 -11.02 14.52
C ASP A 176 5.31 -10.13 15.60
N SER A 177 6.40 -10.60 16.21
CA SER A 177 7.18 -9.89 17.23
C SER A 177 7.83 -8.59 16.70
N GLN A 178 7.95 -8.43 15.39
CA GLN A 178 8.50 -7.25 14.73
C GLN A 178 7.42 -6.27 14.24
N GLY A 179 6.16 -6.53 14.54
CA GLY A 179 5.03 -5.71 14.11
C GLY A 179 4.60 -5.93 12.65
N ILE A 180 5.08 -7.02 12.01
CA ILE A 180 4.79 -7.34 10.62
C ILE A 180 3.51 -8.18 10.54
N VAL A 181 2.57 -7.75 9.71
CA VAL A 181 1.37 -8.51 9.35
C VAL A 181 1.46 -8.91 7.88
N MET A 182 1.25 -10.21 7.59
CA MET A 182 1.21 -10.72 6.22
C MET A 182 -0.22 -10.92 5.76
N VAL A 183 -0.62 -10.17 4.70
CA VAL A 183 -1.94 -10.28 4.07
C VAL A 183 -1.78 -10.98 2.71
N PRO A 184 -2.50 -12.08 2.44
CA PRO A 184 -2.41 -12.77 1.15
C PRO A 184 -2.76 -11.87 -0.03
N PHE A 185 -2.13 -12.09 -1.18
CA PHE A 185 -2.45 -11.42 -2.44
C PHE A 185 -3.91 -11.60 -2.85
N SER A 186 -4.41 -10.73 -3.70
CA SER A 186 -5.71 -10.90 -4.35
C SER A 186 -5.60 -11.99 -5.41
N VAL A 187 -6.59 -12.86 -5.46
CA VAL A 187 -6.72 -13.80 -6.59
C VAL A 187 -7.10 -13.01 -7.84
N ALA A 188 -6.35 -13.20 -8.93
CA ALA A 188 -6.70 -12.65 -10.23
C ALA A 188 -8.01 -13.27 -10.71
N THR A 189 -9.03 -12.46 -10.92
CA THR A 189 -10.25 -12.89 -11.60
C THR A 189 -10.23 -12.35 -13.03
N ASN A 190 -10.82 -13.07 -13.98
CA ASN A 190 -10.83 -12.72 -15.41
C ASN A 190 -11.34 -11.30 -15.73
N THR A 191 -11.92 -10.61 -14.76
CA THR A 191 -12.47 -9.25 -14.90
C THR A 191 -11.65 -8.15 -14.25
N THR A 192 -10.60 -8.46 -13.46
CA THR A 192 -9.85 -7.43 -12.74
C THR A 192 -8.36 -7.78 -12.65
N LEU A 193 -7.58 -7.18 -13.56
CA LEU A 193 -6.11 -7.22 -13.55
C LEU A 193 -5.50 -6.08 -12.71
N THR A 194 -6.32 -5.25 -12.05
CA THR A 194 -5.85 -4.09 -11.28
C THR A 194 -6.02 -4.30 -9.79
N ALA A 195 -5.04 -3.86 -9.03
CA ALA A 195 -5.11 -3.84 -7.57
C ALA A 195 -6.33 -3.02 -7.10
N LYS A 196 -7.16 -3.62 -6.24
CA LYS A 196 -8.34 -2.94 -5.67
C LYS A 196 -7.94 -2.15 -4.44
N HIS A 197 -8.52 -0.95 -4.32
CA HIS A 197 -8.46 -0.19 -3.07
C HIS A 197 -9.45 -0.76 -2.08
N HIS A 198 -8.97 -1.05 -0.91
CA HIS A 198 -9.72 -1.59 0.20
C HIS A 198 -9.45 -0.77 1.45
N GLN A 199 -10.15 -1.08 2.52
CA GLN A 199 -9.90 -0.52 3.85
C GLN A 199 -9.46 -1.64 4.78
N LEU A 200 -8.37 -1.42 5.51
CA LEU A 200 -7.97 -2.25 6.64
C LEU A 200 -8.51 -1.65 7.92
N VAL A 201 -8.92 -2.48 8.86
CA VAL A 201 -9.13 -2.07 10.24
C VAL A 201 -7.95 -2.58 11.04
N VAL A 202 -7.14 -1.65 11.51
CA VAL A 202 -5.96 -1.90 12.35
C VAL A 202 -6.37 -1.66 13.78
N SER A 203 -6.14 -2.63 14.65
CA SER A 203 -6.54 -2.58 16.06
C SER A 203 -5.34 -2.86 16.97
N LEU A 204 -5.23 -2.08 18.03
CA LEU A 204 -4.28 -2.29 19.11
C LEU A 204 -4.90 -3.13 20.23
N GLU A 205 -4.08 -3.62 21.15
CA GLU A 205 -4.54 -4.39 22.32
C GLU A 205 -5.37 -3.54 23.31
N ASP A 206 -5.17 -2.22 23.33
CA ASP A 206 -5.92 -1.27 24.15
C ASP A 206 -7.36 -1.03 23.64
N GLY A 207 -7.76 -1.65 22.53
CA GLY A 207 -9.07 -1.52 21.91
C GLY A 207 -9.17 -0.40 20.86
N PHE A 208 -8.16 0.46 20.76
CA PHE A 208 -8.15 1.50 19.73
C PHE A 208 -8.03 0.88 18.34
N SER A 209 -8.89 1.30 17.44
CA SER A 209 -8.85 0.84 16.04
C SER A 209 -8.88 2.02 15.09
N SER A 210 -8.16 1.90 14.01
CA SER A 210 -8.10 2.89 12.93
C SER A 210 -8.41 2.22 11.60
N ARG A 211 -9.11 2.93 10.73
CA ARG A 211 -9.36 2.51 9.37
C ARG A 211 -8.34 3.16 8.45
N VAL A 212 -7.62 2.34 7.70
CA VAL A 212 -6.53 2.80 6.84
C VAL A 212 -6.77 2.30 5.41
N PRO A 213 -6.56 3.15 4.38
CA PRO A 213 -6.64 2.71 3.00
C PRO A 213 -5.56 1.67 2.70
N PHE A 214 -5.92 0.64 1.97
CA PHE A 214 -5.07 -0.47 1.63
C PHE A 214 -5.21 -0.83 0.15
N ARG A 215 -4.08 -0.95 -0.52
CA ARG A 215 -4.03 -1.45 -1.88
C ARG A 215 -3.61 -2.91 -1.86
N ARG A 216 -4.56 -3.80 -2.14
CA ARG A 216 -4.27 -5.22 -2.25
C ARG A 216 -3.79 -5.54 -3.65
N SER A 217 -2.52 -5.91 -3.77
CA SER A 217 -1.89 -6.29 -5.02
C SER A 217 -2.34 -7.69 -5.47
N ILE A 218 -2.27 -7.93 -6.77
CA ILE A 218 -2.41 -9.26 -7.37
C ILE A 218 -1.01 -9.84 -7.47
N GLU A 219 -0.87 -11.14 -7.23
CA GLU A 219 0.40 -11.83 -7.40
C GLU A 219 0.69 -12.02 -8.89
N GLN A 220 1.70 -11.29 -9.39
CA GLN A 220 2.08 -11.33 -10.79
C GLN A 220 3.59 -11.37 -10.93
N TYR A 221 4.11 -12.50 -11.41
CA TYR A 221 5.52 -12.65 -11.71
C TYR A 221 5.83 -12.27 -13.15
N GLN A 222 7.04 -11.75 -13.35
CA GLN A 222 7.61 -11.48 -14.66
C GLN A 222 9.02 -12.04 -14.74
N LEU A 223 9.31 -12.73 -15.82
CA LEU A 223 10.63 -13.25 -16.14
C LEU A 223 11.31 -12.31 -17.13
N THR A 224 12.51 -11.88 -16.82
CA THR A 224 13.41 -11.21 -17.75
C THR A 224 14.78 -11.89 -17.69
N ALA A 225 15.59 -11.73 -18.71
CA ALA A 225 16.94 -12.29 -18.71
C ALA A 225 17.90 -11.40 -19.48
N ALA A 226 19.15 -11.33 -19.00
CA ALA A 226 20.26 -10.96 -19.85
C ALA A 226 20.79 -12.23 -20.52
N ILE A 227 20.82 -12.25 -21.85
CA ILE A 227 21.27 -13.40 -22.63
C ILE A 227 22.49 -12.97 -23.43
N LEU A 228 23.58 -13.73 -23.30
CA LEU A 228 24.83 -13.47 -23.98
C LEU A 228 25.15 -14.63 -24.91
N LEU A 229 25.20 -14.34 -26.19
CA LEU A 229 25.66 -15.25 -27.25
C LEU A 229 26.78 -14.55 -28.00
N ASP A 230 27.97 -15.17 -28.01
CA ASP A 230 29.10 -14.65 -28.79
C ASP A 230 28.89 -14.91 -30.29
N PRO A 231 28.71 -13.88 -31.13
CA PRO A 231 28.52 -14.04 -32.56
C PRO A 231 29.68 -14.78 -33.24
N GLN A 232 30.89 -14.72 -32.71
CA GLN A 232 32.05 -15.44 -33.26
C GLN A 232 31.97 -16.95 -33.00
N SER A 233 31.19 -17.38 -32.00
CA SER A 233 30.93 -18.79 -31.72
C SER A 233 29.94 -19.43 -32.72
N ILE A 234 29.19 -18.60 -33.47
CA ILE A 234 28.23 -19.07 -34.46
C ILE A 234 28.93 -19.52 -35.74
N SER A 235 29.53 -20.68 -35.66
CA SER A 235 30.19 -21.31 -36.79
C SER A 235 29.45 -22.59 -37.18
N PRO A 236 29.25 -22.86 -38.47
CA PRO A 236 28.56 -24.06 -38.93
C PRO A 236 29.14 -25.35 -38.31
N LEU A 237 28.21 -26.23 -37.86
CA LEU A 237 28.56 -27.54 -37.26
C LEU A 237 29.36 -27.48 -35.95
N LYS A 238 29.45 -26.29 -35.30
CA LYS A 238 30.01 -26.12 -33.95
C LYS A 238 28.94 -25.87 -32.94
N ARG A 239 29.22 -26.19 -31.65
CA ARG A 239 28.33 -25.83 -30.55
C ARG A 239 28.61 -24.38 -30.13
N ALA A 240 27.55 -23.56 -30.12
CA ALA A 240 27.58 -22.18 -29.64
C ALA A 240 27.09 -22.14 -28.20
N PRO A 241 27.89 -21.66 -27.25
CA PRO A 241 27.45 -21.48 -25.87
C PRO A 241 26.59 -20.21 -25.72
N VAL A 242 25.57 -20.30 -24.87
CA VAL A 242 24.65 -19.20 -24.53
C VAL A 242 24.62 -19.05 -23.02
N LEU A 243 25.12 -17.94 -22.51
CA LEU A 243 25.03 -17.60 -21.09
C LEU A 243 23.71 -16.88 -20.82
N VAL A 244 22.97 -17.32 -19.81
CA VAL A 244 21.68 -16.74 -19.44
C VAL A 244 21.74 -16.29 -17.98
N HIS A 245 21.45 -15.02 -17.73
CA HIS A 245 21.27 -14.47 -16.40
C HIS A 245 19.78 -14.14 -16.20
N PRO A 246 18.98 -15.08 -15.65
CA PRO A 246 17.53 -14.87 -15.47
C PRO A 246 17.29 -13.95 -14.26
N ARG A 247 16.25 -13.11 -14.38
CA ARG A 247 15.75 -12.24 -13.31
C ARG A 247 14.27 -12.43 -13.17
N LEU A 248 13.84 -12.71 -11.95
CA LEU A 248 12.44 -12.82 -11.58
C LEU A 248 12.02 -11.57 -10.83
N THR A 249 10.87 -11.02 -11.21
CA THR A 249 10.27 -9.90 -10.47
C THR A 249 8.83 -10.24 -10.10
N LEU A 250 8.40 -9.77 -8.93
CA LEU A 250 7.03 -9.82 -8.45
C LEU A 250 6.51 -8.39 -8.33
N ASN A 251 5.48 -8.05 -9.09
CA ASN A 251 4.89 -6.71 -9.13
C ASN A 251 5.96 -5.60 -9.36
N GLY A 252 7.00 -5.89 -10.16
CA GLY A 252 8.10 -4.97 -10.43
C GLY A 252 9.22 -4.95 -9.38
N LEU A 253 9.10 -5.67 -8.26
CA LEU A 253 10.15 -5.81 -7.25
C LEU A 253 10.94 -7.11 -7.48
N PRO A 254 12.25 -7.13 -7.17
CA PRO A 254 13.05 -8.34 -7.29
C PRO A 254 12.49 -9.47 -6.44
N ALA A 255 12.36 -10.66 -7.04
CA ALA A 255 11.93 -11.87 -6.36
C ALA A 255 13.05 -12.93 -6.39
N PRO A 256 13.11 -13.84 -5.39
CA PRO A 256 14.10 -14.91 -5.37
C PRO A 256 14.00 -15.78 -6.61
N ILE A 257 15.12 -16.00 -7.28
CA ILE A 257 15.18 -16.84 -8.49
C ILE A 257 14.88 -18.32 -8.19
N SER A 258 15.04 -18.74 -6.93
CA SER A 258 14.73 -20.09 -6.45
C SER A 258 13.25 -20.47 -6.56
N LEU A 259 12.35 -19.48 -6.74
CA LEU A 259 10.93 -19.71 -7.02
C LEU A 259 10.67 -20.14 -8.46
N LEU A 260 11.64 -19.91 -9.36
CA LEU A 260 11.53 -20.27 -10.76
C LEU A 260 11.85 -21.75 -10.95
N SER A 261 10.91 -22.48 -11.52
CA SER A 261 11.03 -23.91 -11.83
C SER A 261 10.91 -24.15 -13.34
N ASN A 262 11.33 -25.34 -13.80
CA ASN A 262 11.20 -25.78 -15.20
C ASN A 262 11.84 -24.80 -16.21
N LEU A 263 13.00 -24.25 -15.90
CA LEU A 263 13.68 -23.33 -16.79
C LEU A 263 14.16 -24.07 -18.05
N ARG A 264 13.74 -23.59 -19.21
CA ARG A 264 14.13 -24.10 -20.53
C ARG A 264 14.45 -22.98 -21.48
N LEU A 265 15.47 -23.17 -22.32
CA LEU A 265 15.84 -22.24 -23.36
C LEU A 265 15.61 -22.89 -24.73
N SER A 266 14.90 -22.21 -25.61
CA SER A 266 14.71 -22.60 -27.00
C SER A 266 15.21 -21.50 -27.93
N ALA A 267 15.74 -21.90 -29.10
CA ALA A 267 16.11 -20.97 -30.17
C ALA A 267 15.23 -21.17 -31.37
N SER A 268 14.67 -20.08 -31.87
CA SER A 268 14.04 -20.03 -33.19
C SER A 268 15.07 -19.48 -34.19
N LEU A 269 15.54 -20.32 -35.07
CA LEU A 269 16.56 -20.02 -36.06
C LEU A 269 15.87 -19.64 -37.38
N THR A 270 16.16 -18.48 -37.93
CA THR A 270 15.70 -18.04 -39.23
C THR A 270 16.84 -18.18 -40.26
N PHE A 271 16.60 -18.91 -41.32
CA PHE A 271 17.54 -19.14 -42.39
C PHE A 271 17.40 -18.09 -43.49
N MET A 272 18.45 -17.93 -44.33
CA MET A 272 18.42 -16.99 -45.47
C MET A 272 17.30 -17.29 -46.50
N ASN A 273 16.82 -18.51 -46.54
CA ASN A 273 15.69 -18.92 -47.42
C ASN A 273 14.31 -18.58 -46.79
N GLY A 274 14.26 -17.90 -45.64
CA GLY A 274 13.03 -17.57 -44.94
C GLY A 274 12.40 -18.70 -44.12
N ARG A 275 13.00 -19.90 -44.13
CA ARG A 275 12.55 -21.01 -43.30
C ARG A 275 12.92 -20.75 -41.83
N THR A 276 12.04 -21.12 -40.91
CA THR A 276 12.31 -21.08 -39.46
C THR A 276 12.37 -22.49 -38.88
N SER A 277 13.26 -22.72 -37.94
CA SER A 277 13.37 -23.96 -37.17
C SER A 277 13.50 -23.65 -35.68
N VAL A 278 12.77 -24.37 -34.83
CA VAL A 278 12.86 -24.23 -33.39
C VAL A 278 13.61 -25.41 -32.80
N ILE A 279 14.62 -25.13 -32.00
CA ILE A 279 15.44 -26.12 -31.30
C ILE A 279 15.43 -25.84 -29.79
N GLU A 280 15.41 -26.90 -28.98
CA GLU A 280 15.69 -26.77 -27.55
C GLU A 280 17.21 -26.78 -27.32
N LEU A 281 17.68 -25.95 -26.39
CA LEU A 281 19.09 -25.86 -26.02
C LEU A 281 19.38 -26.76 -24.84
N ASP A 282 20.45 -27.53 -24.93
CA ASP A 282 20.91 -28.37 -23.82
C ASP A 282 21.69 -27.56 -22.80
N PRO A 283 21.47 -27.73 -21.49
CA PRO A 283 22.34 -27.17 -20.48
C PRO A 283 23.74 -27.76 -20.58
N LEU A 284 24.74 -26.91 -20.42
CA LEU A 284 26.14 -27.32 -20.56
C LEU A 284 26.68 -27.99 -19.28
N ASP A 285 26.02 -27.73 -18.15
CA ASP A 285 26.39 -28.32 -16.86
C ASP A 285 25.97 -29.79 -16.86
N GLY A 286 26.96 -30.67 -16.89
CA GLY A 286 26.94 -32.13 -17.07
C GLY A 286 25.99 -32.99 -16.24
N SER A 287 24.81 -32.53 -15.94
CA SER A 287 23.70 -33.35 -15.40
C SER A 287 22.88 -33.98 -16.52
N SER A 288 23.54 -34.72 -17.41
CA SER A 288 22.89 -35.66 -18.31
C SER A 288 22.44 -36.91 -17.53
N SER A 289 21.43 -36.78 -16.70
CA SER A 289 20.62 -37.91 -16.26
C SER A 289 19.36 -37.91 -17.12
N SER A 290 19.25 -38.96 -17.90
CA SER A 290 18.13 -39.35 -18.73
C SER A 290 16.87 -39.62 -17.92
N SER A 291 16.30 -38.60 -17.34
CA SER A 291 14.96 -38.61 -16.76
C SER A 291 14.32 -37.23 -16.96
N SER A 292 13.13 -37.25 -17.48
CA SER A 292 12.29 -36.19 -18.04
C SER A 292 11.86 -35.06 -17.08
N SER A 293 12.71 -34.62 -16.17
CA SER A 293 12.48 -33.45 -15.30
C SER A 293 13.81 -32.89 -14.77
N SER A 294 14.65 -32.30 -15.65
CA SER A 294 15.84 -31.55 -15.19
C SER A 294 15.38 -30.20 -14.65
N THR A 295 15.00 -30.15 -13.39
CA THR A 295 14.91 -28.89 -12.62
C THR A 295 16.33 -28.37 -12.41
N LEU A 296 16.74 -27.35 -13.19
CA LEU A 296 17.98 -26.64 -12.93
C LEU A 296 17.83 -25.92 -11.58
N ASN A 297 18.57 -26.37 -10.58
CA ASN A 297 18.67 -25.67 -9.29
C ASN A 297 19.53 -24.41 -9.46
N LEU A 298 18.88 -23.28 -9.70
CA LEU A 298 19.48 -21.95 -9.92
C LEU A 298 20.04 -21.33 -8.64
N THR A 299 20.82 -22.08 -7.85
CA THR A 299 21.15 -21.58 -6.51
C THR A 299 22.29 -20.55 -6.51
N HIS A 300 23.26 -20.57 -7.42
CA HIS A 300 24.42 -19.63 -7.36
C HIS A 300 25.18 -19.38 -8.68
N THR A 301 24.86 -20.03 -9.78
CA THR A 301 25.59 -19.83 -11.05
C THR A 301 24.60 -19.60 -12.19
N ASP A 302 24.96 -18.70 -13.08
CA ASP A 302 24.17 -18.45 -14.29
C ASP A 302 24.22 -19.69 -15.20
N PRO A 303 23.08 -20.23 -15.64
CA PRO A 303 23.06 -21.40 -16.48
C PRO A 303 23.65 -21.10 -17.85
N VAL A 304 24.48 -22.03 -18.34
CA VAL A 304 25.03 -22.01 -19.67
C VAL A 304 24.37 -23.09 -20.49
N PHE A 305 23.81 -22.70 -21.60
CA PHE A 305 23.19 -23.59 -22.59
C PHE A 305 24.05 -23.70 -23.82
N SER A 306 23.82 -24.68 -24.67
CA SER A 306 24.48 -24.78 -25.96
C SER A 306 23.56 -25.35 -27.04
N PHE A 307 23.80 -24.96 -28.28
CA PHE A 307 23.14 -25.54 -29.43
C PHE A 307 24.12 -25.80 -30.55
N LEU A 308 23.83 -26.80 -31.40
CA LEU A 308 24.57 -27.08 -32.56
C LEU A 308 24.12 -26.12 -33.70
N VAL A 309 25.08 -25.33 -34.22
CA VAL A 309 24.81 -24.38 -35.29
C VAL A 309 24.57 -25.16 -36.59
N PRO A 310 23.47 -24.93 -37.31
CA PRO A 310 23.19 -25.58 -38.57
C PRO A 310 24.26 -25.24 -39.65
N LYS A 311 24.32 -26.11 -40.68
CA LYS A 311 25.20 -25.86 -41.82
C LYS A 311 24.70 -24.72 -42.72
N GLU A 312 23.41 -24.51 -42.76
CA GLU A 312 22.78 -23.45 -43.53
C GLU A 312 22.99 -22.08 -42.88
N PRO A 313 23.22 -21.02 -43.68
CA PRO A 313 23.43 -19.68 -43.14
C PRO A 313 22.15 -19.14 -42.48
N LEU A 314 22.36 -18.53 -41.27
CA LEU A 314 21.31 -17.94 -40.45
C LEU A 314 21.24 -16.43 -40.68
N THR A 315 20.07 -15.85 -40.64
CA THR A 315 19.83 -14.39 -40.63
C THR A 315 19.52 -13.88 -39.22
N ASP A 316 18.67 -14.59 -38.48
CA ASP A 316 18.24 -14.18 -37.16
C ASP A 316 18.13 -15.39 -36.23
N ILE A 317 18.40 -15.13 -34.95
CA ILE A 317 18.21 -16.07 -33.85
C ILE A 317 17.29 -15.39 -32.81
N ASN A 318 16.18 -16.02 -32.48
CA ASN A 318 15.35 -15.56 -31.39
C ASN A 318 15.41 -16.57 -30.25
N LEU A 319 16.03 -16.18 -29.15
CA LEU A 319 16.17 -16.99 -27.95
C LEU A 319 14.96 -16.79 -27.05
N GLN A 320 14.25 -17.86 -26.72
CA GLN A 320 13.08 -17.85 -25.87
C GLN A 320 13.34 -18.63 -24.59
N LEU A 321 13.40 -17.90 -23.47
CA LEU A 321 13.53 -18.47 -22.14
C LEU A 321 12.13 -18.70 -21.57
N LYS A 322 11.84 -19.92 -21.12
CA LYS A 322 10.55 -20.30 -20.48
C LYS A 322 10.80 -20.83 -19.09
N GLY A 323 9.89 -20.57 -18.20
CA GLY A 323 9.91 -21.09 -16.83
C GLY A 323 8.53 -21.06 -16.22
N SER A 324 8.39 -21.58 -15.02
CA SER A 324 7.15 -21.58 -14.27
C SER A 324 7.37 -21.22 -12.81
N VAL A 325 6.38 -20.55 -12.23
CA VAL A 325 6.36 -20.18 -10.81
C VAL A 325 5.03 -20.62 -10.22
N GLU A 326 5.05 -21.26 -9.05
CA GLU A 326 3.85 -21.56 -8.29
C GLU A 326 3.41 -20.32 -7.52
N LEU A 327 2.14 -19.92 -7.70
CA LEU A 327 1.56 -18.77 -7.02
C LEU A 327 1.23 -19.12 -5.58
N GLY A 328 1.83 -18.42 -4.62
CA GLY A 328 1.57 -18.64 -3.20
C GLY A 328 0.13 -18.32 -2.77
N SER A 329 -0.59 -17.49 -3.55
CA SER A 329 -1.98 -17.10 -3.28
C SER A 329 -3.02 -18.15 -3.65
N THR A 330 -2.78 -18.94 -4.72
CA THR A 330 -3.74 -19.90 -5.27
C THR A 330 -3.22 -21.32 -5.37
N GLY A 331 -1.90 -21.52 -5.37
CA GLY A 331 -1.25 -22.80 -5.69
C GLY A 331 -1.23 -23.12 -7.19
N ASP A 332 -1.72 -22.19 -8.03
CA ASP A 332 -1.68 -22.36 -9.48
C ASP A 332 -0.28 -22.12 -10.02
N VAL A 333 0.02 -22.70 -11.18
CA VAL A 333 1.30 -22.53 -11.87
C VAL A 333 1.18 -21.43 -12.91
N GLN A 334 1.94 -20.35 -12.75
CA GLN A 334 2.08 -19.29 -13.75
C GLN A 334 3.23 -19.64 -14.70
N HIS A 335 2.94 -19.77 -15.99
CA HIS A 335 3.96 -19.93 -17.03
C HIS A 335 4.50 -18.59 -17.46
N LEU A 336 5.82 -18.46 -17.47
CA LEU A 336 6.54 -17.25 -17.81
C LEU A 336 7.38 -17.49 -19.06
N SER A 337 7.51 -16.45 -19.89
CA SER A 337 8.38 -16.49 -21.07
C SER A 337 9.04 -15.15 -21.30
N TYR A 338 10.29 -15.19 -21.75
CA TYR A 338 11.05 -14.01 -22.15
C TYR A 338 11.70 -14.30 -23.52
N SER A 339 11.62 -13.36 -24.45
CA SER A 339 12.15 -13.50 -25.81
C SER A 339 13.24 -12.47 -26.04
N HIS A 340 14.36 -12.91 -26.59
CA HIS A 340 15.54 -12.09 -26.91
C HIS A 340 15.93 -12.30 -28.36
N PRO A 341 15.61 -11.36 -29.28
CA PRO A 341 16.00 -11.45 -30.69
C PRO A 341 17.45 -11.04 -30.86
N ILE A 342 18.21 -11.79 -31.68
CA ILE A 342 19.58 -11.51 -32.09
C ILE A 342 19.63 -11.50 -33.60
N SER A 343 19.91 -10.35 -34.21
CA SER A 343 20.12 -10.25 -35.65
C SER A 343 21.59 -10.49 -35.99
N LEU A 344 21.83 -11.38 -36.92
CA LEU A 344 23.17 -11.71 -37.41
C LEU A 344 23.56 -10.88 -38.64
N GLY A 345 22.69 -10.00 -39.11
CA GLY A 345 22.97 -9.05 -40.20
C GLY A 345 24.03 -8.04 -39.77
N THR A 346 25.02 -7.83 -40.64
CA THR A 346 26.18 -6.91 -40.59
C THR A 346 26.45 -6.20 -39.26
N PRO A 347 27.61 -6.35 -38.64
CA PRO A 347 27.89 -5.82 -37.31
C PRO A 347 27.69 -4.30 -37.31
N ASP A 348 26.69 -3.84 -36.54
CA ASP A 348 26.60 -2.43 -36.18
C ASP A 348 27.91 -2.04 -35.50
N SER A 349 28.52 -0.97 -35.95
CA SER A 349 29.84 -0.44 -35.50
C SER A 349 29.88 -0.06 -34.01
N ASN A 350 28.79 -0.26 -33.25
CA ASN A 350 28.67 0.06 -31.83
C ASN A 350 28.49 -1.17 -30.91
N ALA A 351 28.71 -2.39 -31.40
CA ALA A 351 28.66 -3.57 -30.56
C ALA A 351 29.84 -3.61 -29.57
N ILE A 352 29.51 -3.49 -28.27
CA ILE A 352 30.51 -3.69 -27.20
C ILE A 352 30.76 -5.19 -27.06
N TRP A 353 31.96 -5.63 -27.43
CA TRP A 353 32.36 -7.02 -27.34
C TRP A 353 32.90 -7.34 -25.94
N VAL A 354 32.16 -8.11 -25.16
CA VAL A 354 32.64 -8.67 -23.89
C VAL A 354 33.28 -10.02 -24.16
N ARG A 355 34.57 -10.11 -24.02
CA ARG A 355 35.32 -11.36 -24.13
C ARG A 355 35.18 -12.12 -22.83
N LEU A 356 34.45 -13.24 -22.82
CA LEU A 356 34.36 -14.12 -21.66
C LEU A 356 35.72 -14.80 -21.44
N PRO A 357 36.30 -14.71 -20.23
CA PRO A 357 37.49 -15.50 -19.92
C PRO A 357 37.13 -16.99 -19.89
N THR A 358 37.97 -17.80 -20.51
CA THR A 358 37.76 -19.25 -20.60
C THR A 358 37.92 -20.00 -19.30
N THR A 359 38.41 -19.35 -18.24
CA THR A 359 38.55 -19.92 -16.89
C THR A 359 38.61 -18.80 -15.85
N GLY A 360 37.62 -18.73 -14.95
CA GLY A 360 37.64 -17.84 -13.79
C GLY A 360 36.30 -17.13 -13.54
N PRO A 361 36.01 -16.66 -12.30
CA PRO A 361 34.78 -15.94 -12.00
C PRO A 361 34.74 -14.57 -12.71
N LEU A 362 33.61 -14.24 -13.31
CA LEU A 362 33.32 -12.95 -13.94
C LEU A 362 33.41 -11.83 -12.90
N ALA A 363 34.43 -10.97 -12.98
CA ALA A 363 34.41 -9.69 -12.30
C ALA A 363 33.88 -8.64 -13.28
N MET A 364 32.69 -8.11 -13.03
CA MET A 364 32.19 -6.90 -13.69
C MET A 364 32.82 -5.69 -13.01
N THR A 365 33.72 -4.99 -13.72
CA THR A 365 34.07 -3.60 -13.42
C THR A 365 33.20 -2.73 -14.32
N VAL A 366 32.35 -1.89 -13.71
CA VAL A 366 31.61 -0.82 -14.38
C VAL A 366 32.47 0.43 -14.19
N ASP A 367 33.00 0.98 -15.28
CA ASP A 367 33.54 2.35 -15.36
C ASP A 367 32.40 3.32 -15.67
#